data_91476b8cc8807e30faaa31ecb3e2ff7e
#
_entry.id   91476b8cc8807e30faaa31ecb3e2ff7e
#
_cell.length_a   1.000
_cell.length_b   1.000
_cell.length_c   1.000
_cell.angle_alpha   90.00
_cell.angle_beta   90.00
_cell.angle_gamma   90.00
#
_symmetry.space_group_name_H-M   'P 1'
#
loop_
_entity.id
_entity.type
_entity.pdbx_description
1 polymer ?
#
loop_
_entity_poly.entity_id
_entity_poly.type
_entity_poly.pdbx_seq_one_letter_code
_entity_poly.pdbx_strand_id
1 'polypeptide(L)'
;MLKIERDQLAAQLASLNHLLQSLPANDYLGRLGFEARRDALQQQLGALAGAEERRAHIALYFGGDPVVGSVGVQAAFGTNVIGTFQDLLSKVWGALDGATLPQMGPIKDKEASQLHITTIVHGSFGFLLEELEDQTEPMFQTPLSQAADQVANYIASFAGENDASFSQIIDILNPRVFQAIRDFFGYIHKGKATFRLVEGERDQEFDHLAVERAWNRAEASNVAEERIHVVGRLLGVIPMKRRFELESDETGTVIEGRVGEKFGSTYLERISTQQFAGKRWRALLHKRTVTKVGREPTDNYTLLELEELPQ
;
A
#
# COMPACT_ATOMS: atom_id res chain seq x y z
N MET A 1 7.77 8.90 11.51
CA MET A 1 8.69 9.97 11.95
C MET A 1 9.76 9.47 12.93
N LEU A 2 9.41 8.60 13.84
CA LEU A 2 10.34 8.06 14.86
C LEU A 2 11.67 7.57 14.30
N LYS A 3 11.66 6.88 13.14
CA LYS A 3 12.90 6.42 12.50
C LYS A 3 13.79 7.59 12.07
N ILE A 4 13.22 8.55 11.34
CA ILE A 4 13.99 9.73 10.85
C ILE A 4 14.55 10.52 12.03
N GLU A 5 13.75 10.73 13.06
CA GLU A 5 14.16 11.43 14.27
C GLU A 5 15.27 10.67 15.01
N ARG A 6 15.12 9.34 15.17
CA ARG A 6 16.17 8.48 15.76
C ARG A 6 17.45 8.53 14.94
N ASP A 7 17.37 8.44 13.61
CA ASP A 7 18.55 8.48 12.74
C ASP A 7 19.24 9.84 12.82
N GLN A 8 18.50 10.96 12.89
CA GLN A 8 19.03 12.29 13.08
C GLN A 8 19.71 12.45 14.44
N LEU A 9 19.07 12.00 15.52
CA LEU A 9 19.66 12.05 16.87
C LEU A 9 20.90 11.16 16.96
N ALA A 10 20.87 9.98 16.35
CA ALA A 10 22.02 9.07 16.29
C ALA A 10 23.20 9.69 15.52
N ALA A 11 22.94 10.35 14.39
CA ALA A 11 23.96 11.06 13.61
C ALA A 11 24.56 12.25 14.39
N GLN A 12 23.72 13.03 15.08
CA GLN A 12 24.19 14.12 15.94
C GLN A 12 25.05 13.58 17.09
N LEU A 13 24.62 12.47 17.73
CA LEU A 13 25.38 11.81 18.80
C LEU A 13 26.73 11.29 18.31
N ALA A 14 26.78 10.67 17.11
CA ALA A 14 28.02 10.22 16.50
C ALA A 14 28.98 11.39 16.22
N SER A 15 28.47 12.48 15.64
CA SER A 15 29.27 13.70 15.38
C SER A 15 29.79 14.31 16.66
N LEU A 16 28.97 14.36 17.71
CA LEU A 16 29.35 14.91 19.00
C LEU A 16 30.40 14.03 19.70
N ASN A 17 30.30 12.73 19.63
CA ASN A 17 31.28 11.80 20.17
C ASN A 17 32.64 11.97 19.44
N HIS A 18 32.63 12.16 18.12
CA HIS A 18 33.86 12.46 17.37
C HIS A 18 34.50 13.76 17.80
N LEU A 19 33.71 14.83 18.00
CA LEU A 19 34.20 16.10 18.53
C LEU A 19 34.80 15.94 19.93
N LEU A 20 34.15 15.23 20.84
CA LEU A 20 34.65 14.96 22.18
C LEU A 20 35.99 14.21 22.18
N GLN A 21 36.19 13.28 21.23
CA GLN A 21 37.45 12.54 21.06
C GLN A 21 38.56 13.44 20.52
N SER A 22 38.26 14.48 19.74
CA SER A 22 39.22 15.39 19.14
C SER A 22 39.64 16.55 20.07
N LEU A 23 38.86 16.79 21.15
CA LEU A 23 39.18 17.86 22.11
C LEU A 23 40.40 17.53 22.96
N PRO A 24 41.28 18.51 23.22
CA PRO A 24 42.41 18.36 24.15
C PRO A 24 41.93 17.97 25.54
N ALA A 25 42.72 17.12 26.23
CA ALA A 25 42.39 16.66 27.57
C ALA A 25 42.28 17.77 28.64
N ASN A 26 42.88 18.91 28.38
CA ASN A 26 42.89 20.09 29.28
C ASN A 26 41.77 21.11 29.01
N ASP A 27 40.90 20.88 27.98
CA ASP A 27 39.76 21.75 27.72
C ASP A 27 38.50 21.26 28.51
N TYR A 28 38.52 21.50 29.81
CA TYR A 28 37.46 21.09 30.72
C TYR A 28 36.12 21.79 30.45
N LEU A 29 36.12 23.07 30.08
CA LEU A 29 34.91 23.84 29.84
C LEU A 29 34.23 23.45 28.53
N GLY A 30 34.99 23.26 27.47
CA GLY A 30 34.49 22.78 26.18
C GLY A 30 33.91 21.37 26.30
N ARG A 31 34.61 20.48 27.00
CA ARG A 31 34.14 19.11 27.23
C ARG A 31 32.84 19.06 28.01
N LEU A 32 32.70 19.84 29.09
CA LEU A 32 31.48 19.83 29.93
C LEU A 32 30.22 20.16 29.12
N GLY A 33 30.30 21.16 28.22
CA GLY A 33 29.16 21.54 27.39
C GLY A 33 28.79 20.46 26.38
N PHE A 34 29.77 19.81 25.76
CA PHE A 34 29.50 18.71 24.81
C PHE A 34 29.06 17.44 25.50
N GLU A 35 29.52 17.13 26.70
CA GLU A 35 29.08 15.99 27.49
C GLU A 35 27.63 16.16 27.93
N ALA A 36 27.23 17.34 28.41
CA ALA A 36 25.85 17.63 28.74
C ALA A 36 24.91 17.48 27.53
N ARG A 37 25.34 17.94 26.34
CA ARG A 37 24.57 17.78 25.11
C ARG A 37 24.50 16.32 24.66
N ARG A 38 25.59 15.55 24.80
CA ARG A 38 25.59 14.11 24.51
C ARG A 38 24.57 13.38 25.37
N ASP A 39 24.58 13.67 26.69
CA ASP A 39 23.69 13.02 27.66
C ASP A 39 22.22 13.37 27.36
N ALA A 40 21.94 14.62 26.99
CA ALA A 40 20.60 15.03 26.54
C ALA A 40 20.16 14.28 25.28
N LEU A 41 21.03 14.15 24.25
CA LEU A 41 20.73 13.39 23.03
C LEU A 41 20.52 11.90 23.31
N GLN A 42 21.29 11.31 24.22
CA GLN A 42 21.13 9.91 24.64
C GLN A 42 19.80 9.71 25.35
N GLN A 43 19.39 10.64 26.21
CA GLN A 43 18.10 10.61 26.87
C GLN A 43 16.94 10.72 25.87
N GLN A 44 17.03 11.63 24.88
CA GLN A 44 16.03 11.75 23.82
C GLN A 44 15.95 10.48 22.99
N LEU A 45 17.09 9.92 22.59
CA LEU A 45 17.12 8.66 21.85
C LEU A 45 16.55 7.49 22.64
N GLY A 46 16.81 7.44 23.94
CA GLY A 46 16.24 6.44 24.86
C GLY A 46 14.72 6.58 25.02
N ALA A 47 14.20 7.80 25.02
CA ALA A 47 12.76 8.05 25.07
C ALA A 47 12.02 7.57 23.81
N LEU A 48 12.68 7.62 22.66
CA LEU A 48 12.15 7.11 21.40
C LEU A 48 12.32 5.59 21.23
N ALA A 49 13.15 4.97 22.06
CA ALA A 49 13.35 3.52 22.04
C ALA A 49 12.09 2.81 22.54
N GLY A 50 11.44 2.03 21.69
CA GLY A 50 10.21 1.31 22.01
C GLY A 50 8.93 2.12 21.81
N ALA A 51 9.00 3.37 21.36
CA ALA A 51 7.83 4.09 20.91
C ALA A 51 7.33 3.50 19.60
N GLU A 52 6.06 3.10 19.55
CA GLU A 52 5.40 2.63 18.33
C GLU A 52 4.75 3.80 17.59
N GLU A 53 4.98 3.85 16.30
CA GLU A 53 4.32 4.83 15.43
C GLU A 53 2.91 4.33 15.11
N ARG A 54 1.91 4.99 15.69
CA ARG A 54 0.51 4.55 15.59
C ARG A 54 -0.30 5.35 14.57
N ARG A 55 0.19 6.54 14.20
CA ARG A 55 -0.35 7.39 13.14
C ARG A 55 0.45 7.25 11.86
N ALA A 56 -0.16 7.61 10.74
CA ALA A 56 0.54 7.64 9.47
C ALA A 56 1.56 8.78 9.45
N HIS A 57 2.82 8.42 9.26
CA HIS A 57 3.93 9.34 9.05
C HIS A 57 4.80 8.82 7.90
N ILE A 58 4.85 9.56 6.82
CA ILE A 58 5.53 9.15 5.60
C ILE A 58 6.45 10.26 5.16
N ALA A 59 7.72 9.95 4.93
CA ALA A 59 8.62 10.88 4.26
C ALA A 59 8.92 10.39 2.84
N LEU A 60 8.71 11.27 1.88
CA LEU A 60 9.03 11.07 0.47
C LEU A 60 10.13 12.03 0.07
N TYR A 61 11.31 11.50 -0.21
CA TYR A 61 12.43 12.25 -0.74
C TYR A 61 12.56 12.00 -2.23
N PHE A 62 12.90 13.03 -2.98
CA PHE A 62 13.04 12.95 -4.43
C PHE A 62 14.42 13.35 -4.89
N GLY A 63 14.88 12.75 -5.98
CA GLY A 63 16.10 13.06 -6.71
C GLY A 63 15.88 12.98 -8.22
N GLY A 64 16.92 13.19 -8.99
CA GLY A 64 16.87 13.17 -10.45
C GLY A 64 16.53 14.52 -11.08
N ASP A 65 16.14 14.53 -12.36
CA ASP A 65 15.99 15.73 -13.18
C ASP A 65 15.10 16.86 -12.58
N PRO A 66 13.96 16.56 -11.90
CA PRO A 66 13.08 17.61 -11.39
C PRO A 66 13.57 18.23 -10.08
N VAL A 67 14.70 17.77 -9.51
CA VAL A 67 15.18 18.16 -8.18
C VAL A 67 16.53 18.87 -8.28
N VAL A 68 16.66 20.01 -7.61
CA VAL A 68 17.90 20.78 -7.56
C VAL A 68 18.52 20.64 -6.16
N GLY A 69 19.29 19.56 -5.97
CA GLY A 69 19.94 19.25 -4.70
C GLY A 69 18.95 19.23 -3.53
N SER A 70 19.29 19.94 -2.45
CA SER A 70 18.40 20.16 -1.29
C SER A 70 17.59 21.45 -1.37
N VAL A 71 17.70 22.20 -2.49
CA VAL A 71 17.18 23.56 -2.61
C VAL A 71 15.74 23.58 -3.06
N GLY A 72 15.35 22.68 -3.97
CA GLY A 72 14.00 22.72 -4.49
C GLY A 72 13.65 21.60 -5.46
N VAL A 73 12.35 21.50 -5.74
CA VAL A 73 11.76 20.61 -6.73
C VAL A 73 10.89 21.42 -7.69
N GLN A 74 10.80 20.99 -8.94
CA GLN A 74 9.88 21.59 -9.90
C GLN A 74 8.45 21.53 -9.37
N ALA A 75 7.76 22.69 -9.30
CA ALA A 75 6.43 22.79 -8.69
C ALA A 75 5.41 21.82 -9.31
N ALA A 76 5.39 21.71 -10.64
CA ALA A 76 4.49 20.78 -11.33
C ALA A 76 4.78 19.33 -10.98
N PHE A 77 6.05 18.93 -10.87
CA PHE A 77 6.42 17.58 -10.46
C PHE A 77 5.98 17.31 -9.01
N GLY A 78 6.38 18.20 -8.07
CA GLY A 78 6.07 18.04 -6.65
C GLY A 78 4.57 17.94 -6.38
N THR A 79 3.77 18.84 -6.98
CA THR A 79 2.32 18.82 -6.83
C THR A 79 1.69 17.52 -7.34
N ASN A 80 2.09 17.07 -8.53
CA ASN A 80 1.51 15.89 -9.14
C ASN A 80 1.92 14.59 -8.42
N VAL A 81 3.20 14.46 -8.06
CA VAL A 81 3.66 13.23 -7.40
C VAL A 81 3.06 13.07 -6.01
N ILE A 82 2.93 14.15 -5.23
CA ILE A 82 2.26 14.11 -3.93
C ILE A 82 0.76 13.85 -4.11
N GLY A 83 0.12 14.49 -5.10
CA GLY A 83 -1.28 14.25 -5.40
C GLY A 83 -1.59 12.81 -5.80
N THR A 84 -0.73 12.18 -6.62
CA THR A 84 -0.89 10.76 -7.00
C THR A 84 -0.59 9.83 -5.84
N PHE A 85 0.37 10.15 -4.97
CA PHE A 85 0.62 9.39 -3.75
C PHE A 85 -0.57 9.45 -2.79
N GLN A 86 -1.14 10.64 -2.56
CA GLN A 86 -2.33 10.82 -1.74
C GLN A 86 -3.54 10.08 -2.30
N ASP A 87 -3.72 10.08 -3.63
CA ASP A 87 -4.80 9.34 -4.29
C ASP A 87 -4.62 7.82 -4.13
N LEU A 88 -3.39 7.33 -4.24
CA LEU A 88 -3.05 5.93 -3.97
C LEU A 88 -3.38 5.56 -2.52
N LEU A 89 -2.94 6.35 -1.55
CA LEU A 89 -3.21 6.12 -0.14
C LEU A 89 -4.71 6.09 0.15
N SER A 90 -5.47 7.07 -0.38
CA SER A 90 -6.92 7.13 -0.19
C SER A 90 -7.64 5.90 -0.75
N LYS A 91 -7.17 5.38 -1.90
CA LYS A 91 -7.73 4.16 -2.50
C LYS A 91 -7.40 2.90 -1.70
N VAL A 92 -6.17 2.82 -1.16
CA VAL A 92 -5.78 1.71 -0.29
C VAL A 92 -6.56 1.77 1.02
N TRP A 93 -6.67 2.93 1.64
CA TRP A 93 -7.46 3.15 2.85
C TRP A 93 -8.93 2.72 2.64
N GLY A 94 -9.56 3.14 1.53
CA GLY A 94 -10.93 2.74 1.20
C GLY A 94 -11.10 1.23 0.89
N ALA A 95 -10.01 0.52 0.61
CA ALA A 95 -10.03 -0.93 0.36
C ALA A 95 -9.78 -1.76 1.63
N LEU A 96 -9.23 -1.17 2.71
CA LEU A 96 -8.93 -1.88 3.96
C LEU A 96 -10.18 -2.30 4.74
N ASP A 97 -11.26 -1.56 4.65
CA ASP A 97 -12.46 -1.72 5.47
C ASP A 97 -13.35 -2.92 5.05
N GLY A 98 -12.80 -3.87 4.24
CA GLY A 98 -13.55 -5.04 3.74
C GLY A 98 -14.72 -4.66 2.83
N ALA A 99 -15.04 -3.38 2.72
CA ALA A 99 -15.95 -2.86 1.71
C ALA A 99 -15.24 -2.91 0.38
N THR A 100 -15.76 -3.69 -0.56
CA THR A 100 -15.28 -3.69 -1.95
C THR A 100 -15.27 -2.24 -2.43
N LEU A 101 -14.07 -1.68 -2.65
CA LEU A 101 -13.95 -0.35 -3.23
C LEU A 101 -14.75 -0.35 -4.53
N PRO A 102 -15.80 0.47 -4.69
CA PRO A 102 -16.65 0.42 -5.87
C PRO A 102 -15.82 0.72 -7.11
N GLN A 103 -16.11 0.05 -8.22
CA GLN A 103 -15.36 0.24 -9.48
C GLN A 103 -15.37 1.70 -9.97
N MET A 104 -16.43 2.44 -9.68
CA MET A 104 -16.61 3.85 -10.03
C MET A 104 -17.23 4.60 -8.85
N GLY A 105 -17.02 5.91 -8.84
CA GLY A 105 -17.60 6.80 -7.84
C GLY A 105 -16.64 7.23 -6.72
N PRO A 106 -17.11 8.08 -5.81
CA PRO A 106 -16.28 8.61 -4.71
C PRO A 106 -15.90 7.49 -3.73
N ILE A 107 -14.74 7.65 -3.12
CA ILE A 107 -14.34 6.84 -1.96
C ILE A 107 -15.15 7.37 -0.77
N LYS A 108 -15.79 6.46 -0.04
CA LYS A 108 -16.53 6.81 1.17
C LYS A 108 -15.55 7.41 2.18
N ASP A 109 -15.95 8.50 2.83
CA ASP A 109 -15.19 9.20 3.86
C ASP A 109 -13.72 9.51 3.45
N LYS A 110 -13.51 9.90 2.17
CA LYS A 110 -12.17 10.20 1.61
C LYS A 110 -11.41 11.23 2.43
N GLU A 111 -12.11 12.16 3.09
CA GLU A 111 -11.50 13.20 3.91
C GLU A 111 -10.71 12.61 5.09
N ALA A 112 -11.16 11.50 5.65
CA ALA A 112 -10.46 10.80 6.73
C ALA A 112 -9.15 10.11 6.29
N SER A 113 -8.88 10.05 4.97
CA SER A 113 -7.63 9.51 4.43
C SER A 113 -6.59 10.57 4.07
N GLN A 114 -6.85 11.85 4.41
CA GLN A 114 -5.96 12.95 4.01
C GLN A 114 -4.73 13.03 4.92
N LEU A 115 -3.55 13.12 4.29
CA LEU A 115 -2.32 13.49 4.96
C LEU A 115 -2.03 14.98 4.78
N HIS A 116 -1.29 15.53 5.70
CA HIS A 116 -0.88 16.93 5.68
C HIS A 116 0.63 17.03 5.42
N ILE A 117 1.03 17.93 4.55
CA ILE A 117 2.45 18.26 4.40
C ILE A 117 2.84 19.15 5.57
N THR A 118 3.59 18.62 6.51
CA THR A 118 3.96 19.35 7.73
C THR A 118 5.36 19.95 7.66
N THR A 119 6.26 19.35 6.88
CA THR A 119 7.64 19.79 6.80
C THR A 119 8.23 19.48 5.43
N ILE A 120 9.12 20.36 4.97
CA ILE A 120 10.05 20.10 3.86
C ILE A 120 11.37 19.65 4.48
N VAL A 121 11.82 18.45 4.17
CA VAL A 121 13.03 17.86 4.75
C VAL A 121 14.26 18.23 3.91
N HIS A 122 15.30 18.73 4.60
CA HIS A 122 16.58 19.11 3.98
C HIS A 122 17.58 17.95 4.02
N GLY A 123 18.42 17.87 3.00
CA GLY A 123 19.44 16.82 2.81
C GLY A 123 19.33 16.16 1.44
N SER A 124 18.19 15.63 1.10
CA SER A 124 17.56 15.51 -0.23
C SER A 124 16.23 16.24 -0.13
N PHE A 125 15.71 16.79 -1.22
CA PHE A 125 14.43 17.49 -1.18
C PHE A 125 13.29 16.50 -0.94
N GLY A 126 12.55 16.66 0.15
CA GLY A 126 11.49 15.72 0.54
C GLY A 126 10.34 16.39 1.27
N PHE A 127 9.20 15.70 1.27
CA PHE A 127 7.99 16.08 1.97
C PHE A 127 7.73 15.11 3.12
N LEU A 128 7.44 15.65 4.28
CA LEU A 128 6.89 14.90 5.39
C LEU A 128 5.37 15.00 5.33
N LEU A 129 4.71 13.87 5.26
CA LEU A 129 3.27 13.72 5.19
C LEU A 129 2.78 13.06 6.48
N GLU A 130 1.89 13.71 7.20
CA GLU A 130 1.44 13.28 8.52
C GLU A 130 -0.07 13.26 8.65
N GLU A 131 -0.56 12.28 9.40
CA GLU A 131 -1.93 12.23 9.88
C GLU A 131 -2.09 13.20 11.05
N LEU A 132 -2.84 14.27 10.82
CA LEU A 132 -3.14 15.27 11.85
C LEU A 132 -4.55 15.03 12.37
N GLU A 133 -4.67 14.53 13.57
CA GLU A 133 -5.92 14.44 14.33
C GLU A 133 -5.71 14.89 15.77
N ASP A 134 -6.83 15.07 16.51
CA ASP A 134 -6.90 15.61 17.85
C ASP A 134 -5.87 15.03 18.83
N GLN A 135 -5.62 15.80 19.90
CA GLN A 135 -4.55 15.72 20.89
C GLN A 135 -4.37 14.39 21.64
N THR A 136 -5.17 13.36 21.35
CA THR A 136 -5.12 12.07 22.05
C THR A 136 -4.35 11.05 21.23
N GLU A 137 -3.26 10.52 21.75
CA GLU A 137 -2.55 9.42 21.09
C GLU A 137 -3.44 8.17 20.98
N PRO A 138 -3.56 7.57 19.78
CA PRO A 138 -4.36 6.38 19.60
C PRO A 138 -3.74 5.18 20.35
N MET A 139 -4.58 4.31 20.90
CA MET A 139 -4.12 3.10 21.59
C MET A 139 -3.57 2.03 20.62
N PHE A 140 -4.03 2.05 19.35
CA PHE A 140 -3.66 1.13 18.29
C PHE A 140 -3.30 1.90 17.04
N GLN A 141 -2.68 1.23 16.07
CA GLN A 141 -2.45 1.80 14.74
C GLN A 141 -3.77 2.30 14.14
N THR A 142 -3.74 3.52 13.61
CA THR A 142 -4.89 4.07 12.89
C THR A 142 -5.12 3.33 11.58
N PRO A 143 -6.34 3.32 11.04
CA PRO A 143 -6.59 2.78 9.70
C PRO A 143 -5.73 3.44 8.62
N LEU A 144 -5.41 4.73 8.80
CA LEU A 144 -4.56 5.47 7.86
C LEU A 144 -3.11 5.03 7.94
N SER A 145 -2.59 4.74 9.14
CA SER A 145 -1.26 4.13 9.33
C SER A 145 -1.17 2.74 8.68
N GLN A 146 -2.22 1.92 8.83
CA GLN A 146 -2.29 0.62 8.16
C GLN A 146 -2.32 0.76 6.62
N ALA A 147 -3.03 1.76 6.11
CA ALA A 147 -3.05 2.06 4.68
C ALA A 147 -1.66 2.51 4.18
N ALA A 148 -0.95 3.33 4.97
CA ALA A 148 0.39 3.78 4.66
C ALA A 148 1.39 2.60 4.57
N ASP A 149 1.36 1.70 5.54
CA ASP A 149 2.14 0.46 5.53
C ASP A 149 1.85 -0.39 4.29
N GLN A 150 0.57 -0.52 3.93
CA GLN A 150 0.16 -1.27 2.75
C GLN A 150 0.61 -0.60 1.44
N VAL A 151 0.56 0.73 1.34
CA VAL A 151 1.10 1.49 0.19
C VAL A 151 2.60 1.26 0.05
N ALA A 152 3.35 1.33 1.15
CA ALA A 152 4.78 1.06 1.13
C ALA A 152 5.10 -0.36 0.64
N ASN A 153 4.30 -1.36 1.07
CA ASN A 153 4.39 -2.75 0.59
C ASN A 153 4.14 -2.87 -0.92
N TYR A 154 3.11 -2.19 -1.43
CA TYR A 154 2.80 -2.21 -2.86
C TYR A 154 3.92 -1.58 -3.68
N ILE A 155 4.40 -0.41 -3.28
CA ILE A 155 5.50 0.29 -3.94
C ILE A 155 6.74 -0.61 -3.98
N ALA A 156 7.12 -1.20 -2.84
CA ALA A 156 8.27 -2.10 -2.74
C ALA A 156 8.13 -3.33 -3.65
N SER A 157 6.93 -3.89 -3.77
CA SER A 157 6.68 -5.08 -4.59
C SER A 157 6.72 -4.78 -6.09
N PHE A 158 6.22 -3.61 -6.50
CA PHE A 158 6.29 -3.18 -7.91
C PHE A 158 7.72 -2.87 -8.35
N ALA A 159 8.49 -2.21 -7.49
CA ALA A 159 9.84 -1.75 -7.77
C ALA A 159 10.93 -2.79 -7.45
N GLY A 160 10.65 -3.74 -6.57
CA GLY A 160 11.59 -4.76 -6.13
C GLY A 160 12.00 -5.74 -7.23
N GLU A 161 13.10 -6.46 -7.03
CA GLU A 161 13.62 -7.44 -8.00
C GLU A 161 12.82 -8.76 -8.02
N ASN A 162 12.06 -9.02 -6.97
CA ASN A 162 11.34 -10.30 -6.82
C ASN A 162 10.03 -10.31 -7.62
N ASP A 163 10.02 -11.00 -8.75
CA ASP A 163 8.84 -11.18 -9.60
C ASP A 163 7.71 -11.98 -8.94
N ALA A 164 8.03 -12.86 -7.99
CA ALA A 164 7.02 -13.62 -7.28
C ALA A 164 6.20 -12.71 -6.35
N SER A 165 6.85 -11.77 -5.63
CA SER A 165 6.18 -10.78 -4.80
C SER A 165 5.26 -9.86 -5.61
N PHE A 166 5.74 -9.37 -6.76
CA PHE A 166 4.91 -8.61 -7.70
C PHE A 166 3.70 -9.43 -8.17
N SER A 167 3.93 -10.67 -8.59
CA SER A 167 2.86 -11.55 -9.08
C SER A 167 1.78 -11.83 -8.03
N GLN A 168 2.17 -12.05 -6.78
CA GLN A 168 1.22 -12.27 -5.69
C GLN A 168 0.37 -11.05 -5.40
N ILE A 169 0.98 -9.87 -5.41
CA ILE A 169 0.27 -8.62 -5.12
C ILE A 169 -0.69 -8.25 -6.23
N ILE A 170 -0.29 -8.31 -7.49
CA ILE A 170 -1.18 -7.93 -8.61
C ILE A 170 -2.40 -8.85 -8.69
N ASP A 171 -2.28 -10.11 -8.25
CA ASP A 171 -3.40 -11.07 -8.26
C ASP A 171 -4.51 -10.71 -7.24
N ILE A 172 -4.21 -9.92 -6.22
CA ILE A 172 -5.17 -9.51 -5.18
C ILE A 172 -5.50 -8.00 -5.20
N LEU A 173 -4.75 -7.21 -5.97
CA LEU A 173 -4.82 -5.76 -5.96
C LEU A 173 -6.13 -5.24 -6.59
N ASN A 174 -6.85 -4.36 -5.91
CA ASN A 174 -8.03 -3.71 -6.48
C ASN A 174 -7.64 -2.90 -7.74
N PRO A 175 -8.46 -2.92 -8.84
CA PRO A 175 -8.13 -2.21 -10.09
C PRO A 175 -7.87 -0.72 -9.90
N ARG A 176 -8.61 -0.05 -9.02
CA ARG A 176 -8.42 1.39 -8.75
C ARG A 176 -7.10 1.66 -8.02
N VAL A 177 -6.71 0.76 -7.11
CA VAL A 177 -5.40 0.83 -6.45
C VAL A 177 -4.29 0.57 -7.46
N PHE A 178 -4.45 -0.44 -8.32
CA PHE A 178 -3.50 -0.71 -9.41
C PHE A 178 -3.32 0.51 -10.32
N GLN A 179 -4.42 1.15 -10.75
CA GLN A 179 -4.34 2.35 -11.57
C GLN A 179 -3.60 3.50 -10.84
N ALA A 180 -3.84 3.68 -9.54
CA ALA A 180 -3.15 4.71 -8.76
C ALA A 180 -1.64 4.43 -8.62
N ILE A 181 -1.23 3.17 -8.46
CA ILE A 181 0.19 2.77 -8.48
C ILE A 181 0.80 3.08 -9.85
N ARG A 182 0.10 2.74 -10.93
CA ARG A 182 0.53 3.05 -12.30
C ARG A 182 0.71 4.56 -12.50
N ASP A 183 -0.24 5.37 -12.04
CA ASP A 183 -0.17 6.82 -12.17
C ASP A 183 1.01 7.39 -11.35
N PHE A 184 1.21 6.92 -10.12
CA PHE A 184 2.33 7.32 -9.27
C PHE A 184 3.68 7.03 -9.94
N PHE A 185 3.94 5.79 -10.35
CA PHE A 185 5.20 5.45 -11.02
C PHE A 185 5.33 6.13 -12.39
N GLY A 186 4.23 6.34 -13.10
CA GLY A 186 4.20 7.05 -14.36
C GLY A 186 4.69 8.50 -14.24
N TYR A 187 4.30 9.21 -13.18
CA TYR A 187 4.81 10.56 -12.93
C TYR A 187 6.28 10.58 -12.58
N ILE A 188 6.74 9.66 -11.74
CA ILE A 188 8.15 9.56 -11.34
C ILE A 188 9.02 9.19 -12.55
N HIS A 189 8.62 8.18 -13.33
CA HIS A 189 9.33 7.73 -14.53
C HIS A 189 9.40 8.81 -15.60
N LYS A 190 8.28 9.48 -15.90
CA LYS A 190 8.23 10.60 -16.86
C LYS A 190 9.12 11.76 -16.44
N GLY A 191 9.20 12.03 -15.14
CA GLY A 191 10.07 13.04 -14.56
C GLY A 191 11.55 12.64 -14.53
N LYS A 192 11.91 11.42 -14.88
CA LYS A 192 13.26 10.85 -14.69
C LYS A 192 13.74 11.09 -13.26
N ALA A 193 12.85 10.86 -12.31
CA ALA A 193 13.11 11.03 -10.90
C ALA A 193 13.47 9.70 -10.23
N THR A 194 14.13 9.81 -9.11
CA THR A 194 14.31 8.77 -8.11
C THR A 194 13.59 9.17 -6.85
N PHE A 195 13.32 8.23 -5.96
CA PHE A 195 12.74 8.59 -4.67
C PHE A 195 13.16 7.62 -3.57
N ARG A 196 13.06 8.11 -2.34
CA ARG A 196 13.21 7.33 -1.11
C ARG A 196 11.94 7.49 -0.30
N LEU A 197 11.41 6.38 0.18
CA LEU A 197 10.22 6.32 1.03
C LEU A 197 10.63 5.83 2.41
N VAL A 198 10.27 6.61 3.43
CA VAL A 198 10.41 6.22 4.83
C VAL A 198 9.02 6.19 5.44
N GLU A 199 8.65 5.02 5.98
CA GLU A 199 7.39 4.77 6.64
C GLU A 199 7.61 3.76 7.78
N GLY A 200 7.25 4.13 9.01
CA GLY A 200 7.54 3.32 10.18
C GLY A 200 9.05 3.05 10.31
N GLU A 201 9.41 1.78 10.37
CA GLU A 201 10.80 1.31 10.38
C GLU A 201 11.37 1.09 8.97
N ARG A 202 10.56 1.21 7.94
CA ARG A 202 10.99 1.03 6.55
C ARG A 202 11.71 2.26 6.05
N ASP A 203 12.75 2.00 5.30
CA ASP A 203 13.56 3.01 4.66
C ASP A 203 14.08 2.42 3.34
N GLN A 204 13.47 2.82 2.24
CA GLN A 204 13.71 2.22 0.95
C GLN A 204 14.01 3.27 -0.10
N GLU A 205 15.11 3.06 -0.81
CA GLU A 205 15.51 3.88 -1.95
C GLU A 205 15.10 3.20 -3.25
N PHE A 206 14.57 3.98 -4.18
CA PHE A 206 14.14 3.55 -5.49
C PHE A 206 14.91 4.37 -6.55
N ASP A 207 15.94 3.76 -7.07
CA ASP A 207 16.76 4.33 -8.13
C ASP A 207 16.03 4.31 -9.49
N HIS A 208 16.67 4.79 -10.54
CA HIS A 208 16.09 4.81 -11.88
C HIS A 208 15.70 3.42 -12.38
N LEU A 209 16.48 2.38 -12.07
CA LEU A 209 16.18 1.01 -12.50
C LEU A 209 14.97 0.44 -11.77
N ALA A 210 14.84 0.73 -10.47
CA ALA A 210 13.67 0.32 -9.69
C ALA A 210 12.39 1.02 -10.17
N VAL A 211 12.46 2.32 -10.46
CA VAL A 211 11.34 3.09 -11.02
C VAL A 211 10.96 2.58 -12.41
N GLU A 212 11.94 2.35 -13.28
CA GLU A 212 11.70 1.80 -14.63
C GLU A 212 11.06 0.40 -14.56
N ARG A 213 11.56 -0.47 -13.69
CA ARG A 213 10.99 -1.81 -13.46
C ARG A 213 9.52 -1.71 -13.03
N ALA A 214 9.22 -0.86 -12.04
CA ALA A 214 7.87 -0.68 -11.56
C ALA A 214 6.94 -0.13 -12.64
N TRP A 215 7.40 0.86 -13.41
CA TRP A 215 6.65 1.42 -14.54
C TRP A 215 6.37 0.36 -15.61
N ASN A 216 7.39 -0.36 -16.05
CA ASN A 216 7.25 -1.41 -17.07
C ASN A 216 6.27 -2.51 -16.61
N ARG A 217 6.32 -2.93 -15.35
CA ARG A 217 5.35 -3.88 -14.78
C ARG A 217 3.94 -3.33 -14.78
N ALA A 218 3.77 -2.06 -14.38
CA ALA A 218 2.47 -1.42 -14.32
C ALA A 218 1.88 -1.14 -15.72
N GLU A 219 2.72 -0.72 -16.68
CA GLU A 219 2.29 -0.45 -18.05
C GLU A 219 1.90 -1.74 -18.78
N ALA A 220 2.65 -2.79 -18.55
CA ALA A 220 2.48 -4.07 -19.22
C ALA A 220 1.47 -5.00 -18.55
N SER A 221 0.84 -4.56 -17.49
CA SER A 221 -0.19 -5.30 -16.76
C SER A 221 -1.54 -4.59 -16.82
N ASN A 222 -2.61 -5.36 -16.65
CA ASN A 222 -3.96 -4.82 -16.52
C ASN A 222 -4.74 -5.65 -15.51
N VAL A 223 -5.57 -4.98 -14.70
CA VAL A 223 -6.49 -5.62 -13.78
C VAL A 223 -7.88 -5.10 -14.08
N ALA A 224 -8.74 -6.00 -14.58
CA ALA A 224 -10.13 -5.70 -14.88
C ALA A 224 -11.06 -6.51 -13.97
N GLU A 225 -12.16 -5.91 -13.59
CA GLU A 225 -13.22 -6.59 -12.81
C GLU A 225 -14.55 -6.35 -13.48
N GLU A 226 -15.35 -7.38 -13.55
CA GLU A 226 -16.71 -7.32 -14.10
C GLU A 226 -17.66 -8.21 -13.30
N ARG A 227 -18.94 -7.90 -13.34
CA ARG A 227 -19.99 -8.76 -12.82
C ARG A 227 -20.66 -9.47 -14.00
N ILE A 228 -20.64 -10.79 -13.99
CA ILE A 228 -21.21 -11.60 -15.05
C ILE A 228 -22.28 -12.54 -14.47
N HIS A 229 -23.31 -12.79 -15.25
CA HIS A 229 -24.28 -13.84 -14.96
C HIS A 229 -23.90 -15.09 -15.73
N VAL A 230 -23.76 -16.19 -15.04
CA VAL A 230 -23.50 -17.50 -15.65
C VAL A 230 -24.63 -18.43 -15.28
N VAL A 231 -25.24 -19.02 -16.29
CA VAL A 231 -26.23 -20.11 -16.10
C VAL A 231 -25.49 -21.44 -16.19
N GLY A 232 -25.72 -22.31 -15.22
CA GLY A 232 -25.01 -23.56 -15.20
C GLY A 232 -25.42 -24.49 -14.04
N ARG A 233 -24.80 -25.64 -14.01
CA ARG A 233 -25.01 -26.65 -12.97
C ARG A 233 -23.95 -26.47 -11.87
N LEU A 234 -24.41 -26.22 -10.65
CA LEU A 234 -23.51 -26.15 -9.51
C LEU A 234 -23.04 -27.57 -9.15
N LEU A 235 -21.76 -27.85 -9.36
CA LEU A 235 -21.17 -29.16 -9.09
C LEU A 235 -20.94 -29.37 -7.60
N GLY A 236 -20.47 -28.29 -6.91
CA GLY A 236 -20.21 -28.35 -5.50
C GLY A 236 -19.88 -26.99 -4.90
N VAL A 237 -20.05 -26.91 -3.58
CA VAL A 237 -19.50 -25.83 -2.77
C VAL A 237 -18.82 -26.46 -1.57
N ILE A 238 -17.59 -26.07 -1.30
CA ILE A 238 -16.81 -26.52 -0.16
C ILE A 238 -16.86 -25.41 0.91
N PRO A 239 -17.80 -25.50 1.90
CA PRO A 239 -18.04 -24.41 2.85
C PRO A 239 -16.79 -24.02 3.65
N MET A 240 -16.06 -25.02 4.16
CA MET A 240 -14.83 -24.81 4.96
C MET A 240 -13.72 -24.07 4.19
N LYS A 241 -13.63 -24.31 2.88
CA LYS A 241 -12.64 -23.66 2.00
C LYS A 241 -13.19 -22.44 1.28
N ARG A 242 -14.47 -22.13 1.44
CA ARG A 242 -15.19 -21.07 0.71
C ARG A 242 -14.94 -21.13 -0.80
N ARG A 243 -15.04 -22.34 -1.38
CA ARG A 243 -14.86 -22.57 -2.83
C ARG A 243 -16.13 -23.10 -3.45
N PHE A 244 -16.36 -22.76 -4.73
CA PHE A 244 -17.45 -23.29 -5.54
C PHE A 244 -16.91 -23.82 -6.87
N GLU A 245 -17.66 -24.73 -7.48
CA GLU A 245 -17.47 -25.25 -8.83
C GLU A 245 -18.81 -25.20 -9.56
N LEU A 246 -18.83 -24.52 -10.71
CA LEU A 246 -20.00 -24.31 -11.56
C LEU A 246 -19.68 -24.72 -12.98
N GLU A 247 -20.39 -25.68 -13.53
CA GLU A 247 -20.32 -26.07 -14.95
C GLU A 247 -21.23 -25.13 -15.75
N SER A 248 -20.64 -24.32 -16.63
CA SER A 248 -21.37 -23.36 -17.47
C SER A 248 -22.14 -24.10 -18.56
N ASP A 249 -23.42 -23.79 -18.72
CA ASP A 249 -24.24 -24.34 -19.78
C ASP A 249 -23.86 -23.85 -21.16
N GLU A 250 -23.28 -22.64 -21.24
CA GLU A 250 -22.88 -22.01 -22.51
C GLU A 250 -21.58 -22.59 -23.06
N THR A 251 -20.59 -22.78 -22.20
CA THR A 251 -19.23 -23.17 -22.61
C THR A 251 -18.90 -24.63 -22.31
N GLY A 252 -19.66 -25.27 -21.42
CA GLY A 252 -19.36 -26.59 -20.89
C GLY A 252 -18.12 -26.65 -20.00
N THR A 253 -17.52 -25.51 -19.70
CA THR A 253 -16.34 -25.44 -18.84
C THR A 253 -16.70 -25.33 -17.38
N VAL A 254 -15.87 -25.88 -16.51
CA VAL A 254 -16.01 -25.74 -15.07
C VAL A 254 -15.34 -24.45 -14.63
N ILE A 255 -16.14 -23.56 -14.02
CA ILE A 255 -15.69 -22.33 -13.40
C ILE A 255 -15.48 -22.60 -11.91
N GLU A 256 -14.24 -22.44 -11.46
CA GLU A 256 -13.87 -22.55 -10.06
C GLU A 256 -13.63 -21.18 -9.46
N GLY A 257 -14.00 -21.00 -8.19
CA GLY A 257 -13.78 -19.72 -7.53
C GLY A 257 -14.04 -19.73 -6.04
N ARG A 258 -14.05 -18.53 -5.47
CA ARG A 258 -14.34 -18.31 -4.04
C ARG A 258 -15.81 -17.94 -3.85
N VAL A 259 -16.34 -18.24 -2.68
CA VAL A 259 -17.67 -17.79 -2.25
C VAL A 259 -17.51 -16.47 -1.51
N GLY A 260 -18.26 -15.45 -1.92
CA GLY A 260 -18.25 -14.12 -1.30
C GLY A 260 -18.78 -14.16 0.14
N GLU A 261 -18.30 -13.26 0.97
CA GLU A 261 -18.59 -13.28 2.42
C GLU A 261 -20.09 -13.13 2.74
N LYS A 262 -20.76 -12.21 2.06
CA LYS A 262 -22.21 -11.99 2.24
C LYS A 262 -23.05 -13.20 1.85
N PHE A 263 -22.63 -13.91 0.80
CA PHE A 263 -23.30 -15.14 0.37
C PHE A 263 -22.97 -16.30 1.31
N GLY A 264 -21.72 -16.38 1.81
CA GLY A 264 -21.25 -17.48 2.66
C GLY A 264 -22.03 -17.63 3.96
N SER A 265 -22.44 -16.55 4.62
CA SER A 265 -23.26 -16.61 5.85
C SER A 265 -24.66 -17.16 5.59
N THR A 266 -25.36 -16.60 4.60
CA THR A 266 -26.72 -17.05 4.19
C THR A 266 -26.69 -18.48 3.64
N TYR A 267 -25.60 -18.84 2.96
CA TYR A 267 -25.44 -20.15 2.36
C TYR A 267 -25.27 -21.27 3.39
N LEU A 268 -24.49 -21.03 4.45
CA LEU A 268 -24.31 -22.00 5.54
C LEU A 268 -25.61 -22.31 6.27
N GLU A 269 -26.51 -21.33 6.40
CA GLU A 269 -27.84 -21.52 6.95
C GLU A 269 -28.75 -22.36 6.01
N ARG A 270 -28.61 -22.17 4.70
CA ARG A 270 -29.44 -22.83 3.68
C ARG A 270 -28.96 -24.23 3.31
N ILE A 271 -27.65 -24.52 3.39
CA ILE A 271 -27.08 -25.86 3.13
C ILE A 271 -27.72 -26.94 4.01
N SER A 272 -28.08 -26.60 5.25
CA SER A 272 -28.74 -27.56 6.16
C SER A 272 -30.16 -27.93 5.72
N THR A 273 -30.78 -27.13 4.84
CA THR A 273 -32.19 -27.26 4.44
C THR A 273 -32.40 -27.46 2.95
N GLN A 274 -31.43 -27.17 2.09
CA GLN A 274 -31.57 -27.26 0.62
C GLN A 274 -30.37 -27.95 -0.03
N GLN A 275 -30.65 -28.80 -1.01
CA GLN A 275 -29.63 -29.43 -1.85
C GLN A 275 -29.27 -28.46 -2.98
N PHE A 276 -28.05 -27.88 -2.96
CA PHE A 276 -27.59 -26.96 -3.97
C PHE A 276 -26.84 -27.64 -5.11
N ALA A 277 -26.04 -28.65 -4.79
CA ALA A 277 -25.25 -29.38 -5.77
C ALA A 277 -26.13 -30.19 -6.73
N GLY A 278 -25.75 -30.22 -7.99
CA GLY A 278 -26.43 -30.94 -9.06
C GLY A 278 -27.61 -30.20 -9.71
N LYS A 279 -28.06 -29.09 -9.15
CA LYS A 279 -29.12 -28.25 -9.71
C LYS A 279 -28.60 -27.17 -10.63
N ARG A 280 -29.47 -26.61 -11.46
CA ARG A 280 -29.17 -25.48 -12.34
C ARG A 280 -29.47 -24.17 -11.65
N TRP A 281 -28.49 -23.24 -11.76
CA TRP A 281 -28.54 -21.93 -11.14
C TRP A 281 -28.17 -20.83 -12.12
N ARG A 282 -28.73 -19.65 -11.93
CA ARG A 282 -28.15 -18.42 -12.44
C ARG A 282 -27.24 -17.84 -11.35
N ALA A 283 -25.93 -17.91 -11.58
CA ALA A 283 -24.93 -17.40 -10.67
C ALA A 283 -24.53 -15.98 -11.06
N LEU A 284 -24.55 -15.04 -10.12
CA LEU A 284 -23.89 -13.75 -10.26
C LEU A 284 -22.44 -13.91 -9.77
N LEU A 285 -21.50 -13.80 -10.68
CA LEU A 285 -20.08 -13.92 -10.42
C LEU A 285 -19.40 -12.55 -10.55
N HIS A 286 -18.51 -12.25 -9.62
CA HIS A 286 -17.50 -11.20 -9.79
C HIS A 286 -16.30 -11.85 -10.44
N LYS A 287 -16.07 -11.53 -11.71
CA LYS A 287 -14.93 -11.99 -12.50
C LYS A 287 -13.83 -10.93 -12.43
N ARG A 288 -12.64 -11.36 -12.10
CA ARG A 288 -11.43 -10.55 -12.08
C ARG A 288 -10.42 -11.14 -13.04
N THR A 289 -10.06 -10.38 -14.06
CA THR A 289 -9.07 -10.74 -15.08
C THR A 289 -7.77 -9.97 -14.82
N VAL A 290 -6.68 -10.70 -14.62
CA VAL A 290 -5.33 -10.14 -14.48
C VAL A 290 -4.53 -10.52 -15.73
N THR A 291 -4.11 -9.49 -16.47
CA THR A 291 -3.22 -9.64 -17.61
C THR A 291 -1.80 -9.25 -17.21
N LYS A 292 -0.83 -10.09 -17.50
CA LYS A 292 0.61 -9.86 -17.28
C LYS A 292 1.37 -10.05 -18.58
N VAL A 293 2.50 -9.35 -18.74
CA VAL A 293 3.34 -9.49 -19.93
C VAL A 293 3.80 -10.93 -20.11
N GLY A 294 3.65 -11.44 -21.33
CA GLY A 294 4.15 -12.77 -21.70
C GLY A 294 3.44 -13.95 -21.01
N ARG A 295 2.30 -13.70 -20.38
CA ARG A 295 1.45 -14.74 -19.77
C ARG A 295 0.02 -14.63 -20.28
N GLU A 296 -0.68 -15.75 -20.32
CA GLU A 296 -2.12 -15.73 -20.57
C GLU A 296 -2.87 -15.02 -19.46
N PRO A 297 -3.97 -14.30 -19.75
CA PRO A 297 -4.81 -13.70 -18.75
C PRO A 297 -5.31 -14.75 -17.74
N THR A 298 -5.29 -14.39 -16.47
CA THR A 298 -5.79 -15.26 -15.40
C THR A 298 -7.10 -14.72 -14.90
N ASP A 299 -8.15 -15.54 -14.97
CA ASP A 299 -9.48 -15.22 -14.44
C ASP A 299 -9.66 -15.79 -13.04
N ASN A 300 -10.11 -14.93 -12.13
CA ASN A 300 -10.50 -15.33 -10.77
C ASN A 300 -11.98 -15.01 -10.56
N TYR A 301 -12.73 -15.94 -10.01
CA TYR A 301 -14.16 -15.79 -9.83
C TYR A 301 -14.54 -15.77 -8.35
N THR A 302 -15.50 -14.90 -8.00
CA THR A 302 -16.13 -14.86 -6.69
C THR A 302 -17.64 -14.94 -6.86
N LEU A 303 -18.25 -15.93 -6.26
CA LEU A 303 -19.69 -16.12 -6.28
C LEU A 303 -20.35 -15.13 -5.33
N LEU A 304 -21.21 -14.27 -5.88
CA LEU A 304 -21.95 -13.25 -5.13
C LEU A 304 -23.37 -13.68 -4.79
N GLU A 305 -24.10 -14.26 -5.77
CA GLU A 305 -25.50 -14.64 -5.63
C GLU A 305 -25.80 -15.90 -6.45
N LEU A 306 -26.80 -16.68 -5.99
CA LEU A 306 -27.36 -17.80 -6.72
C LEU A 306 -28.90 -17.65 -6.75
N GLU A 307 -29.47 -17.68 -7.96
CA GLU A 307 -30.89 -17.70 -8.22
C GLU A 307 -31.26 -19.08 -8.80
N GLU A 308 -32.22 -19.79 -8.15
CA GLU A 308 -32.66 -21.09 -8.62
C GLU A 308 -33.47 -20.92 -9.90
N LEU A 309 -33.10 -21.64 -10.95
CA LEU A 309 -33.86 -21.66 -12.19
C LEU A 309 -34.99 -22.69 -12.10
N PRO A 310 -36.22 -22.36 -12.54
CA PRO A 310 -37.28 -23.34 -12.65
C PRO A 310 -36.82 -24.48 -13.55
N GLN A 311 -37.15 -25.70 -13.13
CA GLN A 311 -36.87 -26.94 -13.87
C GLN A 311 -37.62 -27.01 -15.19
#